data_14a3f06c7963adedffd83c8cf23236ab
#
_entry.id   14a3f06c7963adedffd83c8cf23236ab
#
_cell.length_a   1.000
_cell.length_b   1.000
_cell.length_c   1.000
_cell.angle_alpha   90.00
_cell.angle_beta   90.00
_cell.angle_gamma   90.00
#
_symmetry.space_group_name_H-M   'P 1'
#
loop_
_entity.id
_entity.type
_entity.pdbx_description
1 polymer ?
#
loop_
_entity_poly.entity_id
_entity_poly.type
_entity_poly.pdbx_seq_one_letter_code
_entity_poly.pdbx_strand_id
1 'polypeptide(L)'
;MEMKFCQSCGMPLTEEVLGTNADGSKNEDYCIYCYKDGKFLQECTMEEMIEHCAQFVGEVNKGLPKPITKEEYIGQMKLYFPHLKRWRKELTLADSMPENPALSGVKELIGTMADKLPIAYISSVDQDGFPWTKAMLKPRKREGIKTFYFTTNTFSIRVAQYKANPKASVYFCDAKGFKGMMLRGTMEVLTDAASKEMIWREGDTQYYPGGVTDPNYCVLKFTATDGRFYSDFYPRSFVIE
;
A
#
# COMPACT_ATOMS: atom_id res chain seq x y z
N MET A 1 32.09 -0.45 1.36
CA MET A 1 31.39 0.35 0.33
C MET A 1 30.16 -0.40 -0.08
N GLU A 2 29.01 0.23 -0.10
CA GLU A 2 27.75 -0.38 -0.57
C GLU A 2 27.82 -0.53 -2.10
N MET A 3 27.59 -1.72 -2.60
CA MET A 3 27.67 -2.01 -4.05
C MET A 3 26.45 -1.38 -4.74
N LYS A 4 26.68 -0.43 -5.65
CA LYS A 4 25.62 0.18 -6.49
C LYS A 4 25.38 -0.66 -7.75
N PHE A 5 24.16 -0.62 -8.25
CA PHE A 5 23.75 -1.35 -9.46
C PHE A 5 23.11 -0.41 -10.48
N CYS A 6 23.35 -0.67 -11.75
CA CYS A 6 22.77 0.09 -12.85
C CYS A 6 21.22 0.05 -12.80
N GLN A 7 20.62 1.21 -12.74
CA GLN A 7 19.17 1.39 -12.63
C GLN A 7 18.40 1.15 -13.95
N SER A 8 19.08 0.50 -14.92
CA SER A 8 18.49 0.06 -16.19
C SER A 8 18.65 -1.46 -16.40
N CYS A 9 19.88 -1.99 -16.32
CA CYS A 9 20.18 -3.40 -16.60
C CYS A 9 20.60 -4.22 -15.38
N GLY A 10 20.69 -3.59 -14.20
CA GLY A 10 21.01 -4.29 -12.96
C GLY A 10 22.48 -4.73 -12.80
N MET A 11 23.39 -4.41 -13.73
CA MET A 11 24.80 -4.77 -13.57
C MET A 11 25.46 -3.97 -12.43
N PRO A 12 26.47 -4.52 -11.73
CA PRO A 12 27.24 -3.78 -10.75
C PRO A 12 27.92 -2.55 -11.36
N LEU A 13 27.89 -1.43 -10.63
CA LEU A 13 28.55 -0.19 -11.04
C LEU A 13 29.91 -0.06 -10.37
N THR A 14 30.94 0.06 -11.20
CA THR A 14 32.29 0.51 -10.80
C THR A 14 32.57 1.86 -11.43
N GLU A 15 33.54 2.61 -10.95
CA GLU A 15 33.90 3.92 -11.51
C GLU A 15 34.23 3.89 -13.02
N GLU A 16 34.70 2.75 -13.51
CA GLU A 16 35.09 2.55 -14.91
C GLU A 16 33.88 2.37 -15.85
N VAL A 17 32.77 1.86 -15.30
CA VAL A 17 31.56 1.55 -16.10
C VAL A 17 30.41 2.52 -15.84
N LEU A 18 30.64 3.63 -15.14
CA LEU A 18 29.63 4.69 -14.99
C LEU A 18 29.34 5.37 -16.34
N GLY A 19 28.05 5.59 -16.59
CA GLY A 19 27.60 6.41 -17.72
C GLY A 19 27.95 7.89 -17.54
N THR A 20 27.54 8.72 -18.50
CA THR A 20 27.78 10.18 -18.45
C THR A 20 26.51 10.98 -18.59
N ASN A 21 26.44 12.08 -17.85
CA ASN A 21 25.42 13.10 -17.98
C ASN A 21 25.69 14.02 -19.18
N ALA A 22 24.72 14.87 -19.54
CA ALA A 22 24.85 15.80 -20.67
C ALA A 22 25.98 16.83 -20.50
N ASP A 23 26.39 17.13 -19.27
CA ASP A 23 27.51 18.01 -18.93
C ASP A 23 28.87 17.29 -18.86
N GLY A 24 28.91 15.99 -19.20
CA GLY A 24 30.10 15.16 -19.17
C GLY A 24 30.44 14.59 -17.79
N SER A 25 29.73 14.95 -16.74
CA SER A 25 29.92 14.36 -15.41
C SER A 25 29.49 12.88 -15.40
N LYS A 26 30.05 12.10 -14.45
CA LYS A 26 29.69 10.69 -14.31
C LYS A 26 28.28 10.54 -13.73
N ASN A 27 27.52 9.60 -14.30
CA ASN A 27 26.19 9.26 -13.84
C ASN A 27 26.27 8.07 -12.87
N GLU A 28 25.84 8.28 -11.63
CA GLU A 28 25.91 7.25 -10.57
C GLU A 28 24.78 6.23 -10.61
N ASP A 29 23.74 6.44 -11.45
CA ASP A 29 22.59 5.56 -11.54
C ASP A 29 22.68 4.57 -12.70
N TYR A 30 23.42 4.88 -13.76
CA TYR A 30 23.43 4.09 -14.99
C TYR A 30 24.84 3.76 -15.47
N CYS A 31 24.99 2.59 -16.05
CA CYS A 31 26.24 2.19 -16.67
C CYS A 31 26.45 2.80 -18.08
N ILE A 32 27.69 2.85 -18.54
CA ILE A 32 28.08 3.36 -19.86
C ILE A 32 27.41 2.61 -21.04
N TYR A 33 26.98 1.38 -20.82
CA TYR A 33 26.28 0.56 -21.85
C TYR A 33 24.80 0.89 -21.94
N CYS A 34 24.23 1.53 -20.93
CA CYS A 34 22.83 1.93 -20.89
C CYS A 34 22.62 3.42 -21.13
N TYR A 35 23.56 4.28 -20.62
CA TYR A 35 23.34 5.72 -20.57
C TYR A 35 24.64 6.49 -20.84
N LYS A 36 24.58 7.40 -21.81
CA LYS A 36 25.70 8.23 -22.20
C LYS A 36 25.24 9.60 -22.66
N ASP A 37 26.03 10.64 -22.33
CA ASP A 37 25.79 12.04 -22.72
C ASP A 37 24.36 12.52 -22.44
N GLY A 38 23.82 12.11 -21.29
CA GLY A 38 22.48 12.49 -20.83
C GLY A 38 21.33 11.72 -21.46
N LYS A 39 21.59 10.63 -22.20
CA LYS A 39 20.56 9.88 -22.93
C LYS A 39 20.73 8.38 -22.78
N PHE A 40 19.62 7.65 -22.83
CA PHE A 40 19.66 6.19 -22.99
C PHE A 40 20.15 5.84 -24.39
N LEU A 41 21.06 4.86 -24.46
CA LEU A 41 21.63 4.41 -25.74
C LEU A 41 20.66 3.55 -26.56
N GLN A 42 19.64 2.99 -25.91
CA GLN A 42 18.62 2.16 -26.54
C GLN A 42 17.24 2.54 -26.02
N GLU A 43 16.32 2.77 -26.92
CA GLU A 43 14.89 2.80 -26.61
C GLU A 43 14.35 1.37 -26.72
N CYS A 44 14.03 0.77 -25.58
CA CYS A 44 13.54 -0.60 -25.51
C CYS A 44 12.54 -0.73 -24.35
N THR A 45 11.72 -1.75 -24.41
CA THR A 45 10.85 -2.17 -23.30
C THR A 45 11.66 -2.86 -22.20
N MET A 46 11.07 -3.01 -21.02
CA MET A 46 11.70 -3.75 -19.93
C MET A 46 11.93 -5.22 -20.31
N GLU A 47 10.98 -5.81 -21.01
CA GLU A 47 11.03 -7.19 -21.51
C GLU A 47 12.20 -7.40 -22.49
N GLU A 48 12.38 -6.49 -23.44
CA GLU A 48 13.50 -6.53 -24.38
C GLU A 48 14.85 -6.39 -23.68
N MET A 49 14.93 -5.54 -22.65
CA MET A 49 16.14 -5.41 -21.82
C MET A 49 16.41 -6.70 -21.03
N ILE A 50 15.38 -7.34 -20.48
CA ILE A 50 15.52 -8.63 -19.78
C ILE A 50 16.07 -9.70 -20.72
N GLU A 51 15.50 -9.81 -21.93
CA GLU A 51 15.99 -10.78 -22.93
C GLU A 51 17.43 -10.50 -23.37
N HIS A 52 17.80 -9.22 -23.51
CA HIS A 52 19.18 -8.81 -23.78
C HIS A 52 20.11 -9.23 -22.64
N CYS A 53 19.78 -8.89 -21.40
CA CYS A 53 20.59 -9.23 -20.23
C CYS A 53 20.72 -10.75 -20.01
N ALA A 54 19.69 -11.51 -20.36
CA ALA A 54 19.68 -12.96 -20.22
C ALA A 54 20.76 -13.68 -21.07
N GLN A 55 21.27 -13.02 -22.10
CA GLN A 55 22.37 -13.56 -22.93
C GLN A 55 23.69 -13.63 -22.15
N PHE A 56 23.82 -12.83 -21.10
CA PHE A 56 25.02 -12.74 -20.26
C PHE A 56 24.99 -13.62 -19.02
N VAL A 57 24.04 -14.57 -18.91
CA VAL A 57 23.92 -15.47 -17.76
C VAL A 57 25.22 -16.24 -17.46
N GLY A 58 26.02 -16.54 -18.50
CA GLY A 58 27.33 -17.18 -18.32
C GLY A 58 28.34 -16.32 -17.54
N GLU A 59 28.30 -15.00 -17.71
CA GLU A 59 29.14 -14.08 -16.94
C GLU A 59 28.65 -13.96 -15.51
N VAL A 60 27.33 -13.90 -15.32
CA VAL A 60 26.69 -13.87 -13.99
C VAL A 60 27.05 -15.12 -13.19
N ASN A 61 27.04 -16.28 -13.82
CA ASN A 61 27.36 -17.56 -13.19
C ASN A 61 28.80 -17.68 -12.70
N LYS A 62 29.75 -16.88 -13.23
CA LYS A 62 31.13 -16.86 -12.73
C LYS A 62 31.24 -16.34 -11.29
N GLY A 63 30.27 -15.51 -10.86
CA GLY A 63 30.22 -14.94 -9.52
C GLY A 63 29.30 -15.69 -8.55
N LEU A 64 28.59 -16.72 -9.01
CA LEU A 64 27.61 -17.44 -8.18
C LEU A 64 28.18 -18.76 -7.64
N PRO A 65 27.87 -19.11 -6.37
CA PRO A 65 28.25 -20.39 -5.78
C PRO A 65 27.61 -21.59 -6.49
N LYS A 66 26.42 -21.39 -7.08
CA LYS A 66 25.67 -22.37 -7.87
C LYS A 66 25.19 -21.71 -9.15
N PRO A 67 25.54 -22.23 -10.33
CA PRO A 67 25.07 -21.70 -11.59
C PRO A 67 23.54 -21.78 -11.69
N ILE A 68 22.95 -20.77 -12.33
CA ILE A 68 21.52 -20.69 -12.64
C ILE A 68 21.29 -20.82 -14.14
N THR A 69 20.12 -21.29 -14.54
CA THR A 69 19.72 -21.36 -15.95
C THR A 69 19.33 -19.98 -16.49
N LYS A 70 19.25 -19.85 -17.81
CA LYS A 70 18.77 -18.60 -18.44
C LYS A 70 17.34 -18.27 -18.00
N GLU A 71 16.48 -19.28 -17.90
CA GLU A 71 15.08 -19.14 -17.50
C GLU A 71 14.96 -18.67 -16.04
N GLU A 72 15.77 -19.22 -15.13
CA GLU A 72 15.84 -18.78 -13.74
C GLU A 72 16.32 -17.34 -13.64
N TYR A 73 17.34 -16.96 -14.43
CA TYR A 73 17.83 -15.58 -14.46
C TYR A 73 16.79 -14.60 -15.00
N ILE A 74 16.06 -14.94 -16.06
CA ILE A 74 14.93 -14.16 -16.57
C ILE A 74 13.86 -14.00 -15.47
N GLY A 75 13.52 -15.06 -14.76
CA GLY A 75 12.57 -15.03 -13.66
C GLY A 75 12.99 -14.06 -12.56
N GLN A 76 14.26 -14.05 -12.16
CA GLN A 76 14.81 -13.12 -11.18
C GLN A 76 14.76 -11.66 -11.70
N MET A 77 15.14 -11.42 -12.96
CA MET A 77 15.08 -10.07 -13.53
C MET A 77 13.65 -9.54 -13.63
N LYS A 78 12.67 -10.36 -13.97
CA LYS A 78 11.24 -9.96 -13.97
C LYS A 78 10.73 -9.50 -12.60
N LEU A 79 11.30 -10.04 -11.51
CA LEU A 79 10.99 -9.60 -10.15
C LEU A 79 11.75 -8.33 -9.76
N TYR A 80 12.98 -8.17 -10.23
CA TYR A 80 13.88 -7.10 -9.80
C TYR A 80 13.74 -5.83 -10.65
N PHE A 81 13.62 -5.94 -11.99
CA PHE A 81 13.63 -4.79 -12.90
C PHE A 81 12.53 -3.76 -12.65
N PRO A 82 11.29 -4.14 -12.30
CA PRO A 82 10.26 -3.15 -11.98
C PRO A 82 10.62 -2.18 -10.85
N HIS A 83 11.64 -2.49 -10.04
CA HIS A 83 12.14 -1.63 -8.97
C HIS A 83 13.26 -0.68 -9.42
N LEU A 84 13.85 -0.89 -10.60
CA LEU A 84 14.89 -0.03 -11.15
C LEU A 84 14.32 1.30 -11.65
N LYS A 85 15.06 2.41 -11.48
CA LYS A 85 14.60 3.76 -11.82
C LYS A 85 14.07 3.90 -13.26
N ARG A 86 14.70 3.24 -14.24
CA ARG A 86 14.30 3.30 -15.66
C ARG A 86 12.92 2.65 -15.89
N TRP A 87 12.62 1.57 -15.20
CA TRP A 87 11.44 0.74 -15.43
C TRP A 87 10.34 1.00 -14.41
N ARG A 88 10.73 1.59 -13.27
CA ARG A 88 9.77 1.99 -12.25
C ARG A 88 8.88 3.06 -12.84
N LYS A 89 7.65 2.70 -13.15
CA LYS A 89 6.62 3.72 -13.39
C LYS A 89 6.54 4.57 -12.13
N GLU A 90 6.81 5.87 -12.25
CA GLU A 90 6.36 6.79 -11.21
C GLU A 90 4.85 6.61 -11.14
N LEU A 91 4.40 5.93 -10.11
CA LEU A 91 2.98 5.74 -9.84
C LEU A 91 2.42 7.12 -9.46
N THR A 92 2.02 7.87 -10.46
CA THR A 92 1.04 8.92 -10.21
C THR A 92 -0.24 8.25 -9.74
N LEU A 93 -1.03 8.91 -8.91
CA LEU A 93 -2.34 8.38 -8.47
C LEU A 93 -3.23 8.00 -9.67
N ALA A 94 -3.02 8.60 -10.84
CA ALA A 94 -3.70 8.28 -12.08
C ALA A 94 -3.20 6.98 -12.75
N ASP A 95 -1.88 6.70 -12.68
CA ASP A 95 -1.29 5.49 -13.28
C ASP A 95 -1.50 4.24 -12.42
N SER A 96 -1.89 4.41 -11.16
CA SER A 96 -2.23 3.31 -10.26
C SER A 96 -3.64 2.76 -10.48
N MET A 97 -4.38 3.31 -11.42
CA MET A 97 -5.69 2.81 -11.83
C MET A 97 -5.58 2.14 -13.21
N PRO A 98 -5.32 0.83 -13.31
CA PRO A 98 -5.66 0.16 -14.54
C PRO A 98 -7.19 0.31 -14.72
N GLU A 99 -7.62 0.63 -15.91
CA GLU A 99 -8.99 0.33 -16.36
C GLU A 99 -9.17 -1.19 -16.24
N ASN A 100 -9.58 -1.64 -15.06
CA ASN A 100 -9.70 -3.07 -14.81
C ASN A 100 -11.16 -3.38 -14.49
N PRO A 101 -11.81 -4.24 -15.28
CA PRO A 101 -13.14 -4.75 -14.99
C PRO A 101 -13.23 -5.47 -13.61
N ALA A 102 -12.10 -5.68 -12.94
CA ALA A 102 -12.04 -6.23 -11.58
C ALA A 102 -12.36 -5.23 -10.45
N LEU A 103 -12.75 -3.98 -10.70
CA LEU A 103 -13.25 -3.07 -9.64
C LEU A 103 -14.52 -3.62 -8.97
N SER A 104 -15.36 -4.36 -9.68
CA SER A 104 -16.49 -5.07 -9.09
C SER A 104 -16.04 -6.13 -8.06
N GLY A 105 -14.99 -6.88 -8.38
CA GLY A 105 -14.40 -7.86 -7.46
C GLY A 105 -13.70 -7.24 -6.26
N VAL A 106 -13.12 -6.05 -6.39
CA VAL A 106 -12.51 -5.32 -5.27
C VAL A 106 -13.56 -4.85 -4.27
N LYS A 107 -14.70 -4.32 -4.71
CA LYS A 107 -15.82 -3.94 -3.82
C LYS A 107 -16.32 -5.11 -2.98
N GLU A 108 -16.49 -6.27 -3.60
CA GLU A 108 -16.91 -7.49 -2.91
C GLU A 108 -15.85 -8.00 -1.93
N LEU A 109 -14.58 -7.95 -2.33
CA LEU A 109 -13.46 -8.36 -1.48
C LEU A 109 -13.32 -7.46 -0.26
N ILE A 110 -13.46 -6.13 -0.42
CA ILE A 110 -13.47 -5.15 0.68
C ILE A 110 -14.57 -5.49 1.68
N GLY A 111 -15.80 -5.69 1.17
CA GLY A 111 -16.93 -6.09 2.01
C GLY A 111 -16.64 -7.38 2.76
N THR A 112 -16.13 -8.38 2.07
CA THR A 112 -15.79 -9.68 2.66
C THR A 112 -14.70 -9.56 3.73
N MET A 113 -13.65 -8.78 3.52
CA MET A 113 -12.60 -8.56 4.52
C MET A 113 -13.16 -7.85 5.76
N ALA A 114 -13.95 -6.79 5.58
CA ALA A 114 -14.55 -6.05 6.67
C ALA A 114 -15.53 -6.92 7.53
N ASP A 115 -16.25 -7.84 6.89
CA ASP A 115 -17.20 -8.71 7.58
C ASP A 115 -16.55 -9.90 8.29
N LYS A 116 -15.49 -10.47 7.70
CA LYS A 116 -14.87 -11.72 8.19
C LYS A 116 -13.71 -11.48 9.13
N LEU A 117 -12.89 -10.44 8.92
CA LEU A 117 -11.74 -10.19 9.77
C LEU A 117 -12.18 -9.67 11.14
N PRO A 118 -11.66 -10.24 12.25
CA PRO A 118 -12.11 -9.88 13.59
C PRO A 118 -11.63 -8.49 14.03
N ILE A 119 -10.56 -8.00 13.42
CA ILE A 119 -9.86 -6.79 13.80
C ILE A 119 -9.76 -5.83 12.62
N ALA A 120 -10.03 -4.56 12.88
CA ALA A 120 -9.71 -3.43 12.03
C ALA A 120 -8.67 -2.54 12.73
N TYR A 121 -7.69 -2.02 12.00
CA TYR A 121 -6.73 -1.04 12.52
C TYR A 121 -7.20 0.35 12.09
N ILE A 122 -7.47 1.21 13.06
CA ILE A 122 -7.97 2.56 12.81
C ILE A 122 -6.88 3.56 13.17
N SER A 123 -6.61 4.52 12.28
CA SER A 123 -5.63 5.56 12.50
C SER A 123 -6.28 6.92 12.63
N SER A 124 -5.83 7.70 13.61
CA SER A 124 -6.10 9.12 13.81
C SER A 124 -4.79 9.91 13.75
N VAL A 125 -4.87 11.22 13.69
CA VAL A 125 -3.71 12.12 13.67
C VAL A 125 -3.79 13.03 14.89
N ASP A 126 -2.69 13.16 15.64
CA ASP A 126 -2.63 14.07 16.76
C ASP A 126 -2.37 15.54 16.34
N GLN A 127 -2.28 16.45 17.32
CA GLN A 127 -2.04 17.86 17.07
C GLN A 127 -0.67 18.16 16.45
N ASP A 128 0.32 17.28 16.66
CA ASP A 128 1.67 17.40 16.15
C ASP A 128 1.83 16.73 14.77
N GLY A 129 0.74 16.15 14.22
CA GLY A 129 0.71 15.49 12.91
C GLY A 129 1.13 14.03 12.93
N PHE A 130 1.38 13.42 14.11
CA PHE A 130 1.73 12.01 14.18
C PHE A 130 0.51 11.11 14.02
N PRO A 131 0.63 10.04 13.19
CA PRO A 131 -0.43 9.04 13.08
C PRO A 131 -0.45 8.10 14.30
N TRP A 132 -1.62 7.93 14.87
CA TRP A 132 -1.88 6.98 15.96
C TRP A 132 -2.73 5.84 15.44
N THR A 133 -2.26 4.60 15.55
CA THR A 133 -3.00 3.44 15.07
C THR A 133 -3.40 2.53 16.24
N LYS A 134 -4.64 2.08 16.24
CA LYS A 134 -5.16 1.14 17.24
C LYS A 134 -5.93 0.00 16.58
N ALA A 135 -5.75 -1.20 17.12
CA ALA A 135 -6.60 -2.34 16.82
C ALA A 135 -7.99 -2.15 17.47
N MET A 136 -9.02 -2.33 16.68
CA MET A 136 -10.42 -2.28 17.08
C MET A 136 -11.11 -3.58 16.64
N LEU A 137 -12.20 -3.93 17.29
CA LEU A 137 -13.08 -4.97 16.76
C LEU A 137 -13.61 -4.55 15.38
N LYS A 138 -13.97 -5.52 14.55
CA LYS A 138 -14.55 -5.27 13.25
C LYS A 138 -15.74 -4.32 13.30
N PRO A 139 -16.10 -3.67 12.20
CA PRO A 139 -17.26 -2.79 12.15
C PRO A 139 -18.52 -3.49 12.65
N ARG A 140 -19.34 -2.81 13.42
CA ARG A 140 -20.63 -3.31 13.87
C ARG A 140 -21.67 -3.30 12.75
N LYS A 141 -21.57 -2.30 11.88
CA LYS A 141 -22.39 -2.12 10.67
C LYS A 141 -21.54 -1.49 9.58
N ARG A 142 -21.88 -1.76 8.34
CA ARG A 142 -21.37 -1.03 7.18
C ARG A 142 -22.48 -0.79 6.15
N GLU A 143 -22.30 0.25 5.36
CA GLU A 143 -23.15 0.57 4.22
C GLU A 143 -22.26 0.54 2.96
N GLY A 144 -22.41 -0.54 2.19
CA GLY A 144 -21.52 -0.83 1.08
C GLY A 144 -20.07 -0.97 1.54
N ILE A 145 -19.17 -0.30 0.81
CA ILE A 145 -17.75 -0.17 1.13
C ILE A 145 -17.39 1.27 1.53
N LYS A 146 -18.39 2.14 1.61
CA LYS A 146 -18.21 3.57 1.85
C LYS A 146 -18.29 3.92 3.33
N THR A 147 -19.26 3.37 4.06
CA THR A 147 -19.49 3.76 5.45
C THR A 147 -19.33 2.58 6.40
N PHE A 148 -18.60 2.79 7.49
CA PHE A 148 -18.34 1.78 8.51
C PHE A 148 -18.58 2.38 9.90
N TYR A 149 -19.22 1.62 10.79
CA TYR A 149 -19.57 2.04 12.14
C TYR A 149 -18.86 1.18 13.17
N PHE A 150 -18.21 1.85 14.14
CA PHE A 150 -17.48 1.21 15.22
C PHE A 150 -17.95 1.75 16.57
N THR A 151 -17.74 0.99 17.63
CA THR A 151 -18.00 1.42 19.02
C THR A 151 -16.71 1.88 19.67
N THR A 152 -16.77 2.95 20.49
CA THR A 152 -15.64 3.37 21.32
C THR A 152 -16.10 4.16 22.54
N ASN A 153 -15.17 4.44 23.47
CA ASN A 153 -15.41 5.27 24.62
C ASN A 153 -15.23 6.76 24.29
N THR A 154 -16.12 7.61 24.79
CA THR A 154 -16.09 9.07 24.59
C THR A 154 -14.80 9.72 25.07
N PHE A 155 -14.19 9.17 26.12
CA PHE A 155 -12.93 9.66 26.71
C PHE A 155 -11.66 9.10 26.04
N SER A 156 -11.79 8.29 24.98
CA SER A 156 -10.60 7.78 24.29
C SER A 156 -9.87 8.92 23.57
N ILE A 157 -8.53 8.89 23.59
CA ILE A 157 -7.69 9.91 22.96
C ILE A 157 -8.04 10.15 21.48
N ARG A 158 -8.39 9.07 20.74
CA ARG A 158 -8.78 9.17 19.34
C ARG A 158 -10.06 9.96 19.11
N VAL A 159 -10.99 9.96 20.08
CA VAL A 159 -12.23 10.76 19.98
C VAL A 159 -11.88 12.24 20.01
N ALA A 160 -10.95 12.66 20.87
CA ALA A 160 -10.45 14.03 20.88
C ALA A 160 -9.71 14.35 19.56
N GLN A 161 -8.88 13.43 19.09
CA GLN A 161 -8.14 13.59 17.82
C GLN A 161 -9.09 13.74 16.63
N TYR A 162 -10.13 12.89 16.49
CA TYR A 162 -11.10 12.99 15.39
C TYR A 162 -11.96 14.26 15.44
N LYS A 163 -12.26 14.76 16.63
CA LYS A 163 -12.95 16.05 16.79
C LYS A 163 -12.09 17.24 16.30
N ALA A 164 -10.77 17.15 16.49
CA ALA A 164 -9.82 18.16 16.05
C ALA A 164 -9.45 18.00 14.57
N ASN A 165 -9.24 16.76 14.11
CA ASN A 165 -8.87 16.42 12.74
C ASN A 165 -9.59 15.13 12.30
N PRO A 166 -10.64 15.24 11.47
CA PRO A 166 -11.44 14.09 11.07
C PRO A 166 -10.74 13.13 10.10
N LYS A 167 -9.57 13.46 9.58
CA LYS A 167 -8.82 12.57 8.67
C LYS A 167 -8.49 11.26 9.36
N ALA A 168 -8.85 10.16 8.72
CA ALA A 168 -8.71 8.82 9.25
C ALA A 168 -8.34 7.82 8.19
N SER A 169 -7.79 6.70 8.62
CA SER A 169 -7.71 5.51 7.80
C SER A 169 -8.20 4.28 8.57
N VAL A 170 -8.73 3.31 7.83
CA VAL A 170 -9.10 1.99 8.35
C VAL A 170 -8.35 0.94 7.55
N TYR A 171 -7.62 0.06 8.23
CA TYR A 171 -6.85 -1.00 7.59
C TYR A 171 -7.35 -2.37 8.04
N PHE A 172 -7.60 -3.23 7.09
CA PHE A 172 -7.93 -4.63 7.29
C PHE A 172 -6.77 -5.49 6.80
N CYS A 173 -6.34 -6.46 7.60
CA CYS A 173 -5.20 -7.32 7.32
C CYS A 173 -5.59 -8.80 7.41
N ASP A 174 -5.50 -9.50 6.30
CA ASP A 174 -5.46 -10.97 6.28
C ASP A 174 -4.00 -11.41 6.29
N ALA A 175 -3.47 -11.64 7.49
CA ALA A 175 -2.07 -12.03 7.68
C ALA A 175 -1.75 -13.40 7.09
N LYS A 176 -2.74 -14.32 7.01
CA LYS A 176 -2.54 -15.67 6.44
C LYS A 176 -2.47 -15.63 4.92
N GLY A 177 -3.35 -14.84 4.30
CA GLY A 177 -3.37 -14.67 2.85
C GLY A 177 -2.41 -13.58 2.35
N PHE A 178 -1.67 -12.92 3.25
CA PHE A 178 -0.81 -11.78 2.95
C PHE A 178 -1.51 -10.70 2.12
N LYS A 179 -2.75 -10.37 2.53
CA LYS A 179 -3.59 -9.36 1.87
C LYS A 179 -3.86 -8.22 2.82
N GLY A 180 -3.78 -7.01 2.31
CA GLY A 180 -4.04 -5.80 3.07
C GLY A 180 -4.93 -4.84 2.31
N MET A 181 -5.83 -4.19 3.03
CA MET A 181 -6.68 -3.16 2.47
C MET A 181 -6.71 -1.95 3.38
N MET A 182 -6.25 -0.84 2.86
CA MET A 182 -6.34 0.47 3.51
C MET A 182 -7.46 1.29 2.84
N LEU A 183 -8.34 1.82 3.65
CA LEU A 183 -9.32 2.83 3.27
C LEU A 183 -8.91 4.16 3.90
N ARG A 184 -8.96 5.24 3.14
CA ARG A 184 -8.79 6.62 3.64
C ARG A 184 -10.13 7.34 3.59
N GLY A 185 -10.31 8.28 4.51
CA GLY A 185 -11.56 9.03 4.59
C GLY A 185 -11.62 9.90 5.81
N THR A 186 -12.84 10.13 6.29
CA THR A 186 -13.11 10.94 7.48
C THR A 186 -13.84 10.14 8.54
N MET A 187 -13.59 10.47 9.80
CA MET A 187 -14.24 9.88 10.97
C MET A 187 -15.10 10.93 11.66
N GLU A 188 -16.35 10.60 11.87
CA GLU A 188 -17.30 11.37 12.69
C GLU A 188 -17.51 10.67 14.04
N VAL A 189 -17.61 11.46 15.10
CA VAL A 189 -17.95 10.96 16.44
C VAL A 189 -19.42 11.27 16.69
N LEU A 190 -20.25 10.23 16.73
CA LEU A 190 -21.69 10.33 16.93
C LEU A 190 -22.05 9.96 18.37
N THR A 191 -22.83 10.80 19.04
CA THR A 191 -23.26 10.63 20.43
C THR A 191 -24.77 10.64 20.60
N ASP A 192 -25.51 10.84 19.52
CA ASP A 192 -26.96 10.85 19.50
C ASP A 192 -27.56 9.45 19.73
N ALA A 193 -28.77 9.40 20.26
CA ALA A 193 -29.45 8.16 20.63
C ALA A 193 -29.65 7.22 19.42
N ALA A 194 -30.07 7.76 18.29
CA ALA A 194 -30.36 6.95 17.11
C ALA A 194 -29.10 6.25 16.58
N SER A 195 -27.97 6.95 16.52
CA SER A 195 -26.68 6.36 16.12
C SER A 195 -26.20 5.29 17.10
N LYS A 196 -26.39 5.50 18.39
CA LYS A 196 -26.03 4.53 19.44
C LYS A 196 -26.89 3.28 19.34
N GLU A 197 -28.20 3.41 19.22
CA GLU A 197 -29.16 2.30 19.07
C GLU A 197 -28.90 1.47 17.82
N MET A 198 -28.58 2.13 16.70
CA MET A 198 -28.37 1.50 15.40
C MET A 198 -27.34 0.35 15.42
N ILE A 199 -26.31 0.44 16.26
CA ILE A 199 -25.23 -0.56 16.30
C ILE A 199 -25.06 -1.22 17.69
N TRP A 200 -25.94 -0.90 18.64
CA TRP A 200 -25.96 -1.52 19.96
C TRP A 200 -26.19 -3.03 19.89
N ARG A 201 -25.55 -3.78 20.75
CA ARG A 201 -25.78 -5.22 20.92
C ARG A 201 -25.94 -5.55 22.39
N GLU A 202 -26.76 -6.52 22.73
CA GLU A 202 -27.08 -6.91 24.09
C GLU A 202 -25.83 -7.16 24.97
N GLY A 203 -24.79 -7.79 24.43
CA GLY A 203 -23.54 -8.03 25.13
C GLY A 203 -22.67 -6.79 25.40
N ASP A 204 -23.05 -5.62 24.91
CA ASP A 204 -22.25 -4.39 25.07
C ASP A 204 -22.36 -3.82 26.49
N THR A 205 -23.34 -4.26 27.29
CA THR A 205 -23.47 -3.88 28.73
C THR A 205 -22.25 -4.24 29.55
N GLN A 206 -21.45 -5.22 29.16
CA GLN A 206 -20.16 -5.53 29.80
C GLN A 206 -19.14 -4.37 29.70
N TYR A 207 -19.24 -3.52 28.69
CA TYR A 207 -18.35 -2.37 28.45
C TYR A 207 -19.03 -1.06 28.86
N TYR A 208 -20.36 -1.00 28.76
CA TYR A 208 -21.20 0.18 28.98
C TYR A 208 -22.35 -0.19 29.92
N PRO A 209 -22.10 -0.19 31.26
CA PRO A 209 -23.11 -0.62 32.24
C PRO A 209 -24.40 0.17 32.20
N GLY A 210 -24.36 1.44 31.80
CA GLY A 210 -25.52 2.30 31.60
C GLY A 210 -26.36 1.98 30.36
N GLY A 211 -25.99 0.90 29.62
CA GLY A 211 -26.66 0.49 28.40
C GLY A 211 -26.40 1.43 27.22
N VAL A 212 -27.32 1.47 26.30
CA VAL A 212 -27.22 2.31 25.06
C VAL A 212 -27.12 3.80 25.39
N THR A 213 -27.65 4.22 26.56
CA THR A 213 -27.63 5.61 27.03
C THR A 213 -26.36 5.97 27.81
N ASP A 214 -25.46 5.02 28.01
CA ASP A 214 -24.22 5.25 28.76
C ASP A 214 -23.46 6.45 28.17
N PRO A 215 -23.08 7.46 29.02
CA PRO A 215 -22.37 8.65 28.54
C PRO A 215 -20.98 8.36 28.02
N ASN A 216 -20.39 7.22 28.40
CA ASN A 216 -19.08 6.78 27.91
C ASN A 216 -19.15 6.07 26.55
N TYR A 217 -20.34 5.75 26.08
CA TYR A 217 -20.53 5.11 24.79
C TYR A 217 -20.69 6.12 23.65
N CYS A 218 -19.94 5.95 22.59
CA CYS A 218 -20.15 6.67 21.33
C CYS A 218 -19.86 5.80 20.12
N VAL A 219 -20.31 6.28 18.97
CA VAL A 219 -20.14 5.63 17.66
C VAL A 219 -19.12 6.40 16.84
N LEU A 220 -18.22 5.69 16.22
CA LEU A 220 -17.34 6.22 15.20
C LEU A 220 -17.91 5.84 13.82
N LYS A 221 -18.28 6.85 13.03
CA LYS A 221 -18.73 6.68 11.65
C LYS A 221 -17.59 7.05 10.73
N PHE A 222 -17.02 6.06 10.06
CA PHE A 222 -15.98 6.26 9.06
C PHE A 222 -16.61 6.32 7.67
N THR A 223 -16.33 7.39 6.91
CA THR A 223 -16.73 7.55 5.51
C THR A 223 -15.50 7.50 4.64
N ALA A 224 -15.36 6.44 3.86
CA ALA A 224 -14.23 6.22 2.97
C ALA A 224 -14.38 7.04 1.68
N THR A 225 -13.29 7.61 1.21
CA THR A 225 -13.17 8.34 -0.06
C THR A 225 -12.40 7.54 -1.11
N ASP A 226 -11.40 6.83 -0.67
CA ASP A 226 -10.53 6.03 -1.52
C ASP A 226 -9.84 4.94 -0.69
N GLY A 227 -9.12 4.07 -1.38
CA GLY A 227 -8.37 3.02 -0.72
C GLY A 227 -7.29 2.42 -1.57
N ARG A 228 -6.52 1.55 -0.92
CA ARG A 228 -5.47 0.77 -1.56
C ARG A 228 -5.56 -0.68 -1.08
N PHE A 229 -5.67 -1.60 -2.01
CA PHE A 229 -5.64 -3.03 -1.77
C PHE A 229 -4.30 -3.60 -2.18
N TYR A 230 -3.77 -4.50 -1.38
CA TYR A 230 -2.54 -5.23 -1.64
C TYR A 230 -2.81 -6.74 -1.58
N SER A 231 -2.48 -7.44 -2.65
CA SER A 231 -2.45 -8.90 -2.70
C SER A 231 -1.49 -9.36 -3.79
N ASP A 232 -0.94 -10.57 -3.64
CA ASP A 232 -0.13 -11.21 -4.67
C ASP A 232 1.04 -10.33 -5.16
N PHE A 233 1.64 -9.56 -4.22
CA PHE A 233 2.72 -8.58 -4.44
C PHE A 233 2.33 -7.34 -5.27
N TYR A 234 1.06 -7.16 -5.61
CA TYR A 234 0.58 -6.01 -6.39
C TYR A 234 -0.34 -5.11 -5.58
N PRO A 235 0.02 -3.82 -5.42
CA PRO A 235 -0.89 -2.83 -4.87
C PRO A 235 -1.87 -2.34 -5.95
N ARG A 236 -3.13 -2.11 -5.56
CA ARG A 236 -4.18 -1.52 -6.40
C ARG A 236 -4.85 -0.40 -5.63
N SER A 237 -4.87 0.80 -6.19
CA SER A 237 -5.60 1.94 -5.63
C SER A 237 -6.97 2.04 -6.29
N PHE A 238 -7.96 2.57 -5.55
CA PHE A 238 -9.32 2.74 -6.03
C PHE A 238 -9.98 3.94 -5.34
N VAL A 239 -10.95 4.54 -6.02
CA VAL A 239 -11.80 5.62 -5.50
C VAL A 239 -13.17 5.05 -5.13
N ILE A 240 -13.78 5.58 -4.09
CA ILE A 240 -15.12 5.20 -3.61
C ILE A 240 -16.07 6.36 -3.89
N GLU A 241 -16.99 6.11 -4.79
CA GLU A 241 -18.07 7.05 -5.15
C GLU A 241 -19.21 7.06 -4.12
#